data_f69918d9f10bdd4d12a8121a9ec99242
#
_entry.id   f69918d9f10bdd4d12a8121a9ec99242
#
_cell.length_a   1.000
_cell.length_b   1.000
_cell.length_c   1.000
_cell.angle_alpha   90.00
_cell.angle_beta   90.00
_cell.angle_gamma   90.00
#
_symmetry.space_group_name_H-M   'P 1'
#
loop_
_entity.id
_entity.type
_entity.pdbx_description
1 polymer ?
#
loop_
_entity_poly.entity_id
_entity_poly.type
_entity_poly.pdbx_seq_one_letter_code
_entity_poly.pdbx_strand_id
1 'polypeptide(L)'
;MSTIKVDTTKIVGKIKPMHGGGQPPLGGKNMTEYFHYVTEAGIPFSRLHDVGGVFGGGRFVDVPNLFRNFDADENDPANYDFTFTDHLLKNLIEANVEPYYRLGITIENQAYIKPYR
;
A
#
# COMPACT_ATOMS: atom_id res chain seq x y z
N MET A 1 30.46 0.37 37.17
CA MET A 1 29.62 1.11 36.21
C MET A 1 30.27 1.01 34.86
N SER A 2 29.51 0.62 33.83
CA SER A 2 30.01 0.58 32.46
C SER A 2 29.85 1.96 31.82
N THR A 3 30.90 2.49 31.21
CA THR A 3 30.86 3.79 30.52
C THR A 3 30.75 3.56 29.03
N ILE A 4 29.74 4.19 28.38
CA ILE A 4 29.58 4.22 26.93
C ILE A 4 30.13 5.56 26.43
N LYS A 5 31.08 5.50 25.48
CA LYS A 5 31.57 6.69 24.78
C LYS A 5 30.90 6.77 23.41
N VAL A 6 30.30 7.89 23.12
CA VAL A 6 29.70 8.17 21.81
C VAL A 6 30.53 9.27 21.13
N ASP A 7 31.06 8.97 19.97
CA ASP A 7 31.76 9.94 19.13
C ASP A 7 30.82 10.45 18.03
N THR A 8 30.27 11.62 18.24
CA THR A 8 29.32 12.27 17.32
C THR A 8 29.98 12.88 16.07
N THR A 9 31.32 12.91 16.04
CA THR A 9 32.06 13.41 14.88
C THR A 9 32.31 12.33 13.82
N LYS A 10 32.16 11.07 14.21
CA LYS A 10 32.36 9.91 13.32
C LYS A 10 31.05 9.44 12.73
N ILE A 11 30.80 9.79 11.49
CA ILE A 11 29.65 9.28 10.73
C ILE A 11 29.98 7.86 10.24
N VAL A 12 29.27 6.86 10.74
CA VAL A 12 29.44 5.44 10.38
C VAL A 12 28.41 4.93 9.36
N GLY A 13 27.38 5.72 9.07
CA GLY A 13 26.35 5.36 8.11
C GLY A 13 25.21 6.37 8.07
N LYS A 14 24.29 6.15 7.15
CA LYS A 14 23.04 6.90 7.02
C LYS A 14 21.88 6.02 7.50
N ILE A 15 21.09 6.54 8.43
CA ILE A 15 19.86 5.86 8.87
C ILE A 15 18.86 5.88 7.72
N LYS A 16 18.31 4.70 7.38
CA LYS A 16 17.21 4.64 6.43
C LYS A 16 15.99 5.37 6.98
N PRO A 17 15.20 6.01 6.12
CA PRO A 17 13.93 6.60 6.56
C PRO A 17 13.07 5.54 7.23
N MET A 18 12.59 5.79 8.45
CA MET A 18 11.75 4.87 9.23
C MET A 18 10.31 5.36 9.36
N HIS A 19 9.99 6.49 8.73
CA HIS A 19 8.64 7.06 8.69
C HIS A 19 7.93 6.66 7.41
N GLY A 20 6.61 6.50 7.49
CA GLY A 20 5.77 6.14 6.36
C GLY A 20 4.32 6.45 6.61
N GLY A 21 3.51 6.45 5.57
CA GLY A 21 2.06 6.58 5.65
C GLY A 21 1.37 5.25 5.92
N GLY A 22 0.30 5.25 6.72
CA GLY A 22 -0.51 4.07 6.98
C GLY A 22 -1.42 3.69 5.82
N GLN A 23 -1.82 4.67 5.02
CA GLN A 23 -2.63 4.53 3.81
C GLN A 23 -2.26 5.66 2.85
N PRO A 24 -2.30 5.42 1.53
CA PRO A 24 -2.13 6.50 0.58
C PRO A 24 -3.35 7.43 0.62
N PRO A 25 -3.17 8.71 0.32
CA PRO A 25 -4.29 9.61 0.19
C PRO A 25 -5.13 9.21 -1.02
N LEU A 26 -6.38 8.89 -0.78
CA LEU A 26 -7.36 8.63 -1.82
C LEU A 26 -8.41 9.72 -1.74
N GLY A 27 -8.46 10.59 -2.71
CA GLY A 27 -9.42 11.66 -2.68
C GLY A 27 -9.85 12.13 -4.04
N GLY A 28 -11.10 12.61 -4.10
CA GLY A 28 -11.65 13.31 -5.22
C GLY A 28 -11.89 12.51 -6.50
N LYS A 29 -12.32 13.20 -7.55
CA LYS A 29 -12.56 12.63 -8.89
C LYS A 29 -11.29 12.04 -9.52
N ASN A 30 -10.16 12.62 -9.16
CA ASN A 30 -8.84 12.19 -9.63
C ASN A 30 -8.09 11.68 -8.41
N MET A 31 -8.07 10.41 -8.13
CA MET A 31 -7.45 9.75 -6.97
C MET A 31 -6.02 10.21 -6.61
N THR A 32 -5.48 11.14 -7.37
CA THR A 32 -4.16 11.77 -7.21
C THR A 32 -4.19 13.13 -6.50
N GLU A 33 -5.37 13.68 -6.20
CA GLU A 33 -5.51 15.08 -5.76
C GLU A 33 -4.70 15.42 -4.50
N TYR A 34 -4.54 14.46 -3.59
CA TYR A 34 -3.84 14.67 -2.32
C TYR A 34 -2.42 14.07 -2.27
N PHE A 35 -1.95 13.47 -3.35
CA PHE A 35 -0.61 12.86 -3.37
C PHE A 35 0.51 13.91 -3.22
N HIS A 36 0.28 15.14 -3.63
CA HIS A 36 1.26 16.23 -3.46
C HIS A 36 1.60 16.45 -1.97
N TYR A 37 0.65 16.29 -1.05
CA TYR A 37 0.94 16.41 0.39
C TYR A 37 1.91 15.35 0.88
N VAL A 38 1.83 14.14 0.35
CA VAL A 38 2.74 13.05 0.72
C VAL A 38 4.15 13.35 0.20
N THR A 39 4.23 13.87 -1.03
CA THR A 39 5.48 14.28 -1.66
C THR A 39 6.12 15.44 -0.92
N GLU A 40 5.37 16.49 -0.63
CA GLU A 40 5.83 17.69 0.11
C GLU A 40 6.28 17.35 1.54
N ALA A 41 5.60 16.42 2.20
CA ALA A 41 5.97 15.93 3.53
C ALA A 41 7.18 14.98 3.49
N GLY A 42 7.70 14.61 2.31
CA GLY A 42 8.83 13.71 2.16
C GLY A 42 8.58 12.31 2.71
N ILE A 43 7.34 11.82 2.62
CA ILE A 43 6.98 10.48 3.08
C ILE A 43 7.52 9.45 2.07
N PRO A 44 8.48 8.58 2.47
CA PRO A 44 9.18 7.73 1.52
C PRO A 44 8.40 6.48 1.12
N PHE A 45 7.46 6.02 1.95
CA PHE A 45 6.64 4.84 1.64
C PHE A 45 5.25 4.92 2.26
N SER A 46 4.30 4.22 1.65
CA SER A 46 2.93 4.10 2.14
C SER A 46 2.51 2.64 2.19
N ARG A 47 1.97 2.21 3.34
CA ARG A 47 1.42 0.87 3.51
C ARG A 47 0.03 0.79 2.92
N LEU A 48 -0.18 -0.19 2.03
CA LEU A 48 -1.47 -0.47 1.43
C LEU A 48 -2.28 -1.40 2.35
N HIS A 49 -3.11 -0.81 3.19
CA HIS A 49 -4.02 -1.50 4.09
C HIS A 49 -5.31 -0.70 4.16
N ASP A 50 -6.44 -1.36 3.98
CA ASP A 50 -7.75 -0.73 4.00
C ASP A 50 -7.82 0.49 3.06
N VAL A 51 -7.22 0.33 1.87
CA VAL A 51 -7.17 1.41 0.88
C VAL A 51 -8.58 1.65 0.36
N GLY A 52 -9.14 2.80 0.75
CA GLY A 52 -10.42 3.26 0.23
C GLY A 52 -10.31 3.56 -1.26
N GLY A 53 -11.40 3.40 -1.99
CA GLY A 53 -11.51 3.82 -3.38
C GLY A 53 -12.65 4.81 -3.55
N VAL A 54 -12.81 5.31 -4.76
CA VAL A 54 -13.95 6.16 -5.17
C VAL A 54 -15.29 5.50 -4.82
N PHE A 55 -15.30 4.18 -4.74
CA PHE A 55 -16.48 3.36 -4.44
C PHE A 55 -16.60 2.95 -2.97
N GLY A 56 -15.74 3.45 -2.11
CA GLY A 56 -15.74 3.16 -0.67
C GLY A 56 -15.21 1.77 -0.29
N GLY A 57 -14.39 1.74 0.72
CA GLY A 57 -13.85 0.53 1.32
C GLY A 57 -12.52 0.05 0.77
N GLY A 58 -11.68 -0.39 1.67
CA GLY A 58 -10.29 -0.80 1.47
C GLY A 58 -10.07 -2.12 0.77
N ARG A 59 -10.97 -2.51 -0.12
CA ARG A 59 -11.02 -3.88 -0.67
C ARG A 59 -10.25 -4.06 -1.97
N PHE A 60 -9.95 -2.97 -2.67
CA PHE A 60 -9.49 -3.07 -4.06
C PHE A 60 -8.08 -3.65 -4.22
N VAL A 61 -7.26 -3.57 -3.18
CA VAL A 61 -5.90 -4.15 -3.17
C VAL A 61 -5.85 -5.52 -2.50
N ASP A 62 -6.98 -6.04 -2.04
CA ASP A 62 -7.06 -7.34 -1.41
C ASP A 62 -7.05 -8.47 -2.44
N VAL A 63 -6.41 -9.58 -2.08
CA VAL A 63 -6.32 -10.76 -2.95
C VAL A 63 -7.66 -11.21 -3.53
N PRO A 64 -8.79 -11.25 -2.78
CA PRO A 64 -10.08 -11.64 -3.35
C PRO A 64 -10.63 -10.68 -4.41
N ASN A 65 -10.12 -9.48 -4.52
CA ASN A 65 -10.51 -8.55 -5.58
C ASN A 65 -9.58 -8.63 -6.79
N LEU A 66 -8.36 -9.08 -6.60
CA LEU A 66 -7.40 -9.32 -7.66
C LEU A 66 -7.65 -10.67 -8.35
N PHE A 67 -7.91 -11.70 -7.56
CA PHE A 67 -8.20 -13.06 -7.98
C PHE A 67 -9.56 -13.47 -7.43
N ARG A 68 -10.60 -13.25 -8.23
CA ARG A 68 -11.99 -13.33 -7.76
C ARG A 68 -12.54 -14.74 -7.70
N ASN A 69 -12.04 -15.63 -8.53
CA ASN A 69 -12.46 -17.03 -8.57
C ASN A 69 -11.35 -17.94 -8.05
N PHE A 70 -11.45 -18.36 -6.80
CA PHE A 70 -10.43 -19.21 -6.15
C PHE A 70 -10.38 -20.64 -6.70
N ASP A 71 -11.35 -21.05 -7.52
CA ASP A 71 -11.34 -22.34 -8.22
C ASP A 71 -10.70 -22.25 -9.63
N ALA A 72 -10.31 -21.05 -10.05
CA ALA A 72 -9.64 -20.83 -11.33
C ALA A 72 -8.15 -21.20 -11.25
N ASP A 73 -7.53 -21.41 -12.43
CA ASP A 73 -6.09 -21.66 -12.52
C ASP A 73 -5.31 -20.40 -12.11
N GLU A 74 -4.54 -20.49 -11.04
CA GLU A 74 -3.71 -19.41 -10.52
C GLU A 74 -2.52 -19.07 -11.44
N ASN A 75 -2.20 -19.91 -12.40
CA ASN A 75 -1.14 -19.66 -13.37
C ASN A 75 -1.64 -18.93 -14.64
N ASP A 76 -2.95 -18.79 -14.80
CA ASP A 76 -3.52 -18.05 -15.93
C ASP A 76 -3.70 -16.57 -15.57
N PRO A 77 -2.92 -15.65 -16.19
CA PRO A 77 -3.03 -14.22 -15.95
C PRO A 77 -4.42 -13.63 -16.21
N ALA A 78 -5.24 -14.27 -17.04
CA ALA A 78 -6.60 -13.81 -17.35
C ALA A 78 -7.54 -13.89 -16.14
N ASN A 79 -7.17 -14.64 -15.11
CA ASN A 79 -7.96 -14.78 -13.88
C ASN A 79 -7.70 -13.65 -12.87
N TYR A 80 -6.82 -12.69 -13.19
CA TYR A 80 -6.47 -11.58 -12.33
C TYR A 80 -6.99 -10.26 -12.86
N ASP A 81 -7.42 -9.38 -11.95
CA ASP A 81 -7.84 -8.02 -12.26
C ASP A 81 -6.99 -7.04 -11.44
N PHE A 82 -5.94 -6.51 -12.06
CA PHE A 82 -5.04 -5.54 -11.46
C PHE A 82 -5.40 -4.08 -11.76
N THR A 83 -6.49 -3.83 -12.48
CA THR A 83 -6.83 -2.51 -13.00
C THR A 83 -6.76 -1.41 -11.94
N PHE A 84 -7.39 -1.62 -10.79
CA PHE A 84 -7.37 -0.64 -9.72
C PHE A 84 -6.01 -0.58 -9.02
N THR A 85 -5.42 -1.73 -8.76
CA THR A 85 -4.13 -1.85 -8.06
C THR A 85 -3.02 -1.17 -8.85
N ASP A 86 -2.95 -1.42 -10.15
CA ASP A 86 -1.96 -0.80 -11.03
C ASP A 86 -2.10 0.72 -11.04
N HIS A 87 -3.34 1.23 -11.11
CA HIS A 87 -3.59 2.66 -11.06
C HIS A 87 -3.11 3.28 -9.74
N LEU A 88 -3.40 2.64 -8.61
CA LEU A 88 -2.95 3.09 -7.29
C LEU A 88 -1.42 3.05 -7.16
N LEU A 89 -0.80 1.95 -7.56
CA LEU A 89 0.65 1.79 -7.51
C LEU A 89 1.36 2.81 -8.39
N LYS A 90 0.83 3.06 -9.58
CA LYS A 90 1.34 4.09 -10.48
C LYS A 90 1.32 5.47 -9.83
N ASN A 91 0.20 5.85 -9.19
CA ASN A 91 0.09 7.13 -8.51
C ASN A 91 1.09 7.28 -7.36
N LEU A 92 1.34 6.22 -6.58
CA LEU A 92 2.36 6.22 -5.53
C LEU A 92 3.77 6.41 -6.11
N ILE A 93 4.09 5.68 -7.16
CA ILE A 93 5.41 5.76 -7.82
C ILE A 93 5.62 7.15 -8.41
N GLU A 94 4.62 7.73 -9.08
CA GLU A 94 4.68 9.09 -9.63
C GLU A 94 4.84 10.15 -8.54
N ALA A 95 4.30 9.91 -7.34
CA ALA A 95 4.51 10.75 -6.16
C ALA A 95 5.86 10.50 -5.45
N ASN A 96 6.71 9.64 -6.00
CA ASN A 96 7.97 9.20 -5.40
C ASN A 96 7.79 8.54 -4.02
N VAL A 97 6.70 7.79 -3.85
CA VAL A 97 6.36 7.04 -2.64
C VAL A 97 6.43 5.56 -2.94
N GLU A 98 7.24 4.82 -2.19
CA GLU A 98 7.34 3.37 -2.34
C GLU A 98 6.11 2.69 -1.74
N PRO A 99 5.40 1.82 -2.50
CA PRO A 99 4.29 1.06 -1.97
C PRO A 99 4.76 -0.07 -1.06
N TYR A 100 4.29 -0.10 0.17
CA TYR A 100 4.43 -1.23 1.08
C TYR A 100 3.17 -2.10 0.97
N TYR A 101 3.18 -3.01 -0.01
CA TYR A 101 2.01 -3.81 -0.36
C TYR A 101 1.77 -4.91 0.65
N ARG A 102 0.55 -5.00 1.18
CA ARG A 102 0.12 -6.09 2.05
C ARG A 102 -0.60 -7.16 1.23
N LEU A 103 -0.02 -8.34 1.14
CA LEU A 103 -0.69 -9.51 0.56
C LEU A 103 -1.63 -10.10 1.60
N GLY A 104 -2.94 -10.07 1.31
CA GLY A 104 -3.94 -10.60 2.22
C GLY A 104 -5.34 -10.05 1.97
N ILE A 105 -6.15 -10.07 3.02
CA ILE A 105 -7.51 -9.56 3.02
C ILE A 105 -7.72 -8.60 4.19
N THR A 106 -8.58 -7.63 4.01
CA THR A 106 -9.06 -6.76 5.09
C THR A 106 -10.15 -7.44 5.90
N ILE A 107 -10.45 -6.90 7.08
CA ILE A 107 -11.51 -7.42 7.96
C ILE A 107 -12.86 -7.37 7.24
N GLU A 108 -13.10 -6.32 6.47
CA GLU A 108 -14.32 -6.13 5.70
C GLU A 108 -14.49 -7.21 4.64
N ASN A 109 -13.43 -7.64 3.97
CA ASN A 109 -13.48 -8.71 2.98
C ASN A 109 -13.79 -10.07 3.59
N GLN A 110 -13.41 -10.34 4.82
CA GLN A 110 -13.73 -11.59 5.50
C GLN A 110 -15.25 -11.85 5.58
N ALA A 111 -16.05 -10.79 5.65
CA ALA A 111 -17.51 -10.91 5.67
C ALA A 111 -18.09 -11.39 4.32
N TYR A 112 -17.35 -11.23 3.23
CA TYR A 112 -17.80 -11.54 1.87
C TYR A 112 -17.25 -12.86 1.31
N ILE A 113 -16.29 -13.49 1.98
CA ILE A 113 -15.75 -14.82 1.57
C ILE A 113 -16.75 -15.96 1.88
N LYS A 114 -17.73 -15.74 2.74
CA LYS A 114 -18.75 -16.73 3.10
C LYS A 114 -19.60 -17.30 1.94
N PRO A 115 -19.87 -16.57 0.85
CA PRO A 115 -20.62 -17.14 -0.27
C PRO A 115 -19.83 -18.09 -1.17
N TYR A 116 -18.53 -18.19 -1.01
CA TYR A 116 -17.66 -19.03 -1.84
C TYR A 116 -17.41 -20.44 -1.25
N ARG A 117 -18.27 -20.87 -0.34
CA ARG A 117 -18.30 -22.27 0.17
C ARG A 117 -19.40 -23.07 -0.46
#